data_8a2c74c0bc07341b74c7879a65bab3bb
#
_entry.id   8a2c74c0bc07341b74c7879a65bab3bb
#
_cell.length_a   1.000
_cell.length_b   1.000
_cell.length_c   1.000
_cell.angle_alpha   90.00
_cell.angle_beta   90.00
_cell.angle_gamma   90.00
#
_symmetry.space_group_name_H-M   'P 1'
#
loop_
_entity.id
_entity.type
_entity.pdbx_description
1 polymer ?
#
loop_
_entity_poly.entity_id
_entity_poly.type
_entity_poly.pdbx_seq_one_letter_code
_entity_poly.pdbx_strand_id
1 'polypeptide(L)'
;MRIALFFSAMLVCLGAVAAPNEPATLDRSTWPEQLISPALFDVASRAEILAFAHALLVSETLDESALKQRLGLKTINLDTIDNLRKRMWQRLLANYNLAQQSCDQDASFCYYVDGMDSLREQAGKFEIADDSFYVAWAEPSREFHQRYLDEQLRKAALFPQISSEIELFGEQESNGEAMHDRLFSLTFDSGPSQLPGTTDWLTDYLRKQSMSATFFVLGNSAQVRLDKSGTQALQALYKGQCVGVQGWEYRSHSHWQDWQDSILRTTALVKQVIPNNYVALFRPPYGQRRADSGGFFQAQGLQVSLWDIDAQDMSASLSAEQSAQRVLSLMLLWRHGVIAFHDTQDKVRTALPWLLKATAQSGLGWEDCEVL
;
A
#
# COMPACT_ATOMS: atom_id res chain seq x y z
N MET A 1 54.63 31.32 -8.79
CA MET A 1 53.77 30.24 -9.25
C MET A 1 52.71 30.02 -8.17
N ARG A 2 51.50 30.60 -8.30
CA ARG A 2 50.42 30.50 -7.33
C ARG A 2 49.47 29.40 -7.78
N ILE A 3 49.38 28.32 -7.03
CA ILE A 3 48.46 27.20 -7.25
C ILE A 3 47.14 27.61 -6.60
N ALA A 4 46.10 27.84 -7.41
CA ALA A 4 44.71 28.03 -6.95
C ALA A 4 44.07 26.65 -6.77
N LEU A 5 43.80 26.27 -5.53
CA LEU A 5 42.95 25.11 -5.21
C LEU A 5 41.48 25.48 -5.41
N PHE A 6 40.86 24.92 -6.43
CA PHE A 6 39.40 24.93 -6.57
C PHE A 6 38.78 23.88 -5.65
N PHE A 7 38.16 24.33 -4.58
CA PHE A 7 37.24 23.48 -3.80
C PHE A 7 35.91 23.42 -4.55
N SER A 8 35.64 22.27 -5.18
CA SER A 8 34.35 21.97 -5.75
C SER A 8 33.43 21.54 -4.60
N ALA A 9 32.54 22.42 -4.16
CA ALA A 9 31.48 22.07 -3.21
C ALA A 9 30.46 21.18 -3.92
N MET A 10 30.53 19.88 -3.65
CA MET A 10 29.52 18.91 -4.08
C MET A 10 28.26 19.16 -3.25
N LEU A 11 27.28 19.87 -3.83
CA LEU A 11 25.93 20.00 -3.25
C LEU A 11 25.28 18.62 -3.31
N VAL A 12 25.34 17.87 -2.22
CA VAL A 12 24.51 16.69 -2.05
C VAL A 12 23.09 17.19 -1.81
N CYS A 13 22.25 17.19 -2.84
CA CYS A 13 20.80 17.31 -2.69
C CYS A 13 20.32 16.05 -1.95
N LEU A 14 20.21 16.16 -0.63
CA LEU A 14 19.44 15.21 0.17
C LEU A 14 17.97 15.40 -0.21
N GLY A 15 17.51 14.70 -1.23
CA GLY A 15 16.10 14.56 -1.53
C GLY A 15 15.42 13.99 -0.29
N ALA A 16 14.42 14.69 0.25
CA ALA A 16 13.62 14.16 1.35
C ALA A 16 12.90 12.89 0.84
N VAL A 17 13.32 11.74 1.36
CA VAL A 17 12.68 10.45 1.06
C VAL A 17 11.42 10.36 1.93
N ALA A 18 10.25 10.19 1.32
CA ALA A 18 8.99 10.03 2.04
C ALA A 18 8.89 8.65 2.73
N ALA A 19 9.66 7.67 2.24
CA ALA A 19 9.69 6.32 2.80
C ALA A 19 10.23 6.30 4.23
N PRO A 20 9.66 5.47 5.12
CA PRO A 20 10.17 5.26 6.46
C PRO A 20 11.52 4.56 6.42
N ASN A 21 12.42 4.89 7.37
CA ASN A 21 13.70 4.19 7.49
C ASN A 21 13.51 2.73 7.94
N GLU A 22 12.50 2.48 8.76
CA GLU A 22 12.12 1.17 9.25
C GLU A 22 10.59 1.04 9.15
N PRO A 23 10.07 0.29 8.14
CA PRO A 23 8.64 0.06 8.01
C PRO A 23 8.06 -0.70 9.22
N ALA A 24 6.82 -0.38 9.57
CA ALA A 24 6.10 -1.08 10.63
C ALA A 24 5.93 -2.56 10.31
N THR A 25 6.21 -3.40 11.30
CA THR A 25 6.05 -4.86 11.22
C THR A 25 5.40 -5.38 12.49
N LEU A 26 4.63 -6.46 12.35
CA LEU A 26 4.00 -7.16 13.46
C LEU A 26 4.19 -8.67 13.26
N ASP A 27 4.77 -9.34 14.26
CA ASP A 27 4.80 -10.80 14.28
C ASP A 27 3.39 -11.34 14.56
N ARG A 28 2.74 -11.86 13.53
CA ARG A 28 1.38 -12.42 13.64
C ARG A 28 1.30 -13.71 14.45
N SER A 29 2.40 -14.33 14.82
CA SER A 29 2.39 -15.47 15.74
C SER A 29 2.00 -15.09 17.18
N THR A 30 2.06 -13.80 17.51
CA THR A 30 1.59 -13.25 18.79
C THR A 30 0.07 -13.18 18.88
N TRP A 31 -0.64 -13.17 17.75
CA TRP A 31 -2.10 -13.26 17.71
C TRP A 31 -2.51 -14.72 17.96
N PRO A 32 -3.35 -15.02 18.97
CA PRO A 32 -3.56 -16.40 19.44
C PRO A 32 -4.46 -17.24 18.55
N GLU A 33 -5.20 -16.66 17.62
CA GLU A 33 -6.21 -17.34 16.81
C GLU A 33 -5.87 -17.36 15.32
N GLN A 34 -6.24 -18.45 14.65
CA GLN A 34 -6.13 -18.54 13.19
C GLN A 34 -7.39 -17.94 12.54
N LEU A 35 -7.25 -17.33 11.38
CA LEU A 35 -8.35 -16.72 10.63
C LEU A 35 -9.15 -17.77 9.83
N ILE A 36 -9.71 -18.75 10.52
CA ILE A 36 -10.41 -19.91 9.92
C ILE A 36 -11.91 -19.71 9.73
N SER A 37 -12.41 -18.51 9.95
CA SER A 37 -13.79 -18.13 9.66
C SER A 37 -13.92 -16.62 9.45
N PRO A 38 -15.02 -16.16 8.81
CA PRO A 38 -15.34 -14.73 8.72
C PRO A 38 -15.49 -14.05 10.08
N ALA A 39 -16.03 -14.74 11.09
CA ALA A 39 -16.18 -14.20 12.45
C ALA A 39 -14.81 -13.97 13.11
N LEU A 40 -13.85 -14.89 12.96
CA LEU A 40 -12.49 -14.72 13.50
C LEU A 40 -11.69 -13.63 12.75
N PHE A 41 -11.98 -13.41 11.46
CA PHE A 41 -11.48 -12.23 10.76
C PHE A 41 -12.01 -10.94 11.39
N ASP A 42 -13.31 -10.89 11.73
CA ASP A 42 -13.91 -9.72 12.35
C ASP A 42 -13.37 -9.47 13.77
N VAL A 43 -13.15 -10.53 14.56
CA VAL A 43 -12.49 -10.41 15.89
C VAL A 43 -11.13 -9.73 15.75
N ALA A 44 -10.28 -10.26 14.87
CA ALA A 44 -8.95 -9.69 14.64
C ALA A 44 -9.05 -8.27 14.07
N SER A 45 -9.97 -8.01 13.16
CA SER A 45 -10.21 -6.68 12.60
C SER A 45 -10.62 -5.66 13.65
N ARG A 46 -11.56 -6.00 14.55
CA ARG A 46 -11.97 -5.11 15.66
C ARG A 46 -10.78 -4.74 16.54
N ALA A 47 -9.92 -5.72 16.86
CA ALA A 47 -8.72 -5.49 17.67
C ALA A 47 -7.74 -4.53 16.97
N GLU A 48 -7.43 -4.77 15.68
CA GLU A 48 -6.52 -3.90 14.91
C GLU A 48 -7.08 -2.48 14.76
N ILE A 49 -8.39 -2.33 14.52
CA ILE A 49 -9.07 -1.03 14.41
C ILE A 49 -8.96 -0.25 15.72
N LEU A 50 -9.24 -0.89 16.86
CA LEU A 50 -9.17 -0.23 18.16
C LEU A 50 -7.75 0.15 18.55
N ALA A 51 -6.77 -0.71 18.27
CA ALA A 51 -5.36 -0.43 18.53
C ALA A 51 -4.85 0.75 17.67
N PHE A 52 -5.22 0.80 16.39
CA PHE A 52 -4.88 1.93 15.53
C PHE A 52 -5.63 3.20 15.92
N ALA A 53 -6.91 3.11 16.28
CA ALA A 53 -7.69 4.23 16.79
C ALA A 53 -7.08 4.83 18.07
N HIS A 54 -6.55 3.99 18.97
CA HIS A 54 -5.80 4.45 20.14
C HIS A 54 -4.53 5.22 19.74
N ALA A 55 -3.72 4.66 18.83
CA ALA A 55 -2.51 5.33 18.33
C ALA A 55 -2.85 6.68 17.66
N LEU A 56 -3.94 6.73 16.88
CA LEU A 56 -4.42 7.95 16.22
C LEU A 56 -4.84 9.00 17.24
N LEU A 57 -5.60 8.63 18.27
CA LEU A 57 -6.02 9.51 19.36
C LEU A 57 -4.82 10.09 20.10
N VAL A 58 -3.84 9.25 20.47
CA VAL A 58 -2.59 9.70 21.10
C VAL A 58 -1.82 10.67 20.22
N SER A 59 -1.80 10.45 18.89
CA SER A 59 -1.10 11.35 17.97
C SER A 59 -1.68 12.77 17.94
N GLU A 60 -2.96 12.95 18.24
CA GLU A 60 -3.64 14.24 18.27
C GLU A 60 -3.26 15.10 19.50
N THR A 61 -2.67 14.48 20.52
CA THR A 61 -2.18 15.22 21.71
C THR A 61 -0.80 15.87 21.47
N LEU A 62 -0.14 15.55 20.36
CA LEU A 62 1.19 16.07 20.03
C LEU A 62 1.07 17.46 19.41
N ASP A 63 1.81 18.41 19.94
CA ASP A 63 2.00 19.72 19.33
C ASP A 63 2.91 19.65 18.09
N GLU A 64 3.03 20.75 17.36
CA GLU A 64 3.85 20.84 16.15
C GLU A 64 5.32 20.45 16.39
N SER A 65 5.90 20.85 17.54
CA SER A 65 7.29 20.56 17.88
C SER A 65 7.50 19.06 18.11
N ALA A 66 6.61 18.43 18.87
CA ALA A 66 6.63 17.01 19.14
C ALA A 66 6.41 16.19 17.86
N LEU A 67 5.50 16.63 16.98
CA LEU A 67 5.29 16.00 15.67
C LEU A 67 6.53 16.09 14.78
N LYS A 68 7.18 17.26 14.69
CA LYS A 68 8.43 17.41 13.93
C LYS A 68 9.51 16.47 14.42
N GLN A 69 9.68 16.39 15.73
CA GLN A 69 10.66 15.49 16.35
C GLN A 69 10.34 14.02 16.06
N ARG A 70 9.09 13.61 16.24
CA ARG A 70 8.62 12.24 16.04
C ARG A 70 8.76 11.79 14.59
N LEU A 71 8.39 12.67 13.66
CA LEU A 71 8.46 12.38 12.22
C LEU A 71 9.87 12.59 11.63
N GLY A 72 10.81 13.14 12.40
CA GLY A 72 12.17 13.44 11.92
C GLY A 72 12.20 14.51 10.82
N LEU A 73 11.29 15.49 10.88
CA LEU A 73 11.12 16.53 9.87
C LEU A 73 11.39 17.93 10.46
N LYS A 74 11.99 18.81 9.66
CA LYS A 74 12.23 20.21 10.06
C LYS A 74 10.98 21.09 9.89
N THR A 75 10.22 20.79 8.84
CA THR A 75 8.97 21.48 8.50
C THR A 75 7.89 20.45 8.24
N ILE A 76 6.67 20.75 8.64
CA ILE A 76 5.50 19.87 8.42
C ILE A 76 4.31 20.72 7.97
N ASN A 77 3.39 20.11 7.25
CA ASN A 77 2.11 20.70 6.90
C ASN A 77 1.04 20.15 7.86
N LEU A 78 0.64 20.95 8.85
CA LEU A 78 -0.35 20.55 9.85
C LEU A 78 -1.73 20.33 9.25
N ASP A 79 -2.15 21.18 8.30
CA ASP A 79 -3.49 21.06 7.68
C ASP A 79 -3.66 19.71 6.97
N THR A 80 -2.62 19.23 6.28
CA THR A 80 -2.68 17.92 5.61
C THR A 80 -2.60 16.76 6.60
N ILE A 81 -1.86 16.91 7.69
CA ILE A 81 -1.86 15.92 8.79
C ILE A 81 -3.26 15.81 9.39
N ASP A 82 -3.91 16.93 9.72
CA ASP A 82 -5.23 16.92 10.34
C ASP A 82 -6.32 16.42 9.39
N ASN A 83 -6.22 16.76 8.10
CA ASN A 83 -7.10 16.20 7.07
C ASN A 83 -6.95 14.68 6.94
N LEU A 84 -5.72 14.16 6.99
CA LEU A 84 -5.48 12.72 6.98
C LEU A 84 -6.05 12.04 8.23
N ARG A 85 -5.81 12.59 9.43
CA ARG A 85 -6.38 12.08 10.69
C ARG A 85 -7.90 11.99 10.63
N LYS A 86 -8.55 13.05 10.12
CA LYS A 86 -10.02 13.07 9.96
C LYS A 86 -10.51 11.95 9.03
N ARG A 87 -9.86 11.73 7.86
CA ARG A 87 -10.22 10.63 6.95
C ARG A 87 -10.01 9.27 7.61
N MET A 88 -8.89 9.09 8.33
CA MET A 88 -8.63 7.84 9.06
C MET A 88 -9.73 7.55 10.08
N TRP A 89 -10.15 8.51 10.88
CA TRP A 89 -11.26 8.35 11.82
C TRP A 89 -12.56 7.93 11.13
N GLN A 90 -12.88 8.55 10.00
CA GLN A 90 -14.08 8.18 9.23
C GLN A 90 -14.00 6.74 8.73
N ARG A 91 -12.85 6.34 8.20
CA ARG A 91 -12.62 4.96 7.72
C ARG A 91 -12.65 3.95 8.88
N LEU A 92 -12.04 4.26 10.02
CA LEU A 92 -12.08 3.40 11.20
C LEU A 92 -13.51 3.19 11.71
N LEU A 93 -14.33 4.24 11.77
CA LEU A 93 -15.73 4.11 12.17
C LEU A 93 -16.51 3.21 11.20
N ALA A 94 -16.37 3.43 9.89
CA ALA A 94 -17.02 2.59 8.89
C ALA A 94 -16.59 1.12 9.01
N ASN A 95 -15.30 0.87 9.16
CA ASN A 95 -14.72 -0.46 9.28
C ASN A 95 -15.13 -1.17 10.59
N TYR A 96 -15.18 -0.43 11.70
CA TYR A 96 -15.64 -1.00 12.97
C TYR A 96 -17.11 -1.38 12.90
N ASN A 97 -17.95 -0.54 12.29
CA ASN A 97 -19.38 -0.84 12.07
C ASN A 97 -19.60 -2.11 11.25
N LEU A 98 -18.73 -2.40 10.28
CA LEU A 98 -18.75 -3.66 9.53
C LEU A 98 -18.29 -4.83 10.41
N ALA A 99 -17.18 -4.67 11.13
CA ALA A 99 -16.59 -5.73 11.94
C ALA A 99 -17.44 -6.13 13.17
N GLN A 100 -18.27 -5.23 13.69
CA GLN A 100 -19.16 -5.53 14.82
C GLN A 100 -20.42 -6.33 14.45
N GLN A 101 -20.69 -6.53 13.15
CA GLN A 101 -21.87 -7.29 12.70
C GLN A 101 -21.82 -8.77 13.11
N SER A 102 -20.66 -9.31 13.49
CA SER A 102 -20.48 -10.68 13.96
C SER A 102 -20.33 -10.79 15.49
N CYS A 103 -20.69 -9.74 16.25
CA CYS A 103 -20.57 -9.72 17.70
C CYS A 103 -21.50 -10.72 18.43
N ASP A 104 -22.54 -11.20 17.76
CA ASP A 104 -23.40 -12.29 18.22
C ASP A 104 -22.71 -13.67 18.14
N GLN A 105 -21.72 -13.82 17.26
CA GLN A 105 -20.94 -15.04 17.09
C GLN A 105 -19.72 -15.07 18.01
N ASP A 106 -19.06 -13.92 18.18
CA ASP A 106 -17.93 -13.73 19.07
C ASP A 106 -17.89 -12.29 19.59
N ALA A 107 -18.03 -12.13 20.91
CA ALA A 107 -18.11 -10.84 21.56
C ALA A 107 -16.74 -10.18 21.84
N SER A 108 -15.61 -10.80 21.45
CA SER A 108 -14.27 -10.25 21.66
C SER A 108 -14.12 -8.91 20.93
N PHE A 109 -13.69 -7.89 21.65
CA PHE A 109 -13.52 -6.51 21.17
C PHE A 109 -14.80 -5.87 20.63
N CYS A 110 -15.97 -6.34 21.06
CA CYS A 110 -17.26 -5.75 20.76
C CYS A 110 -17.62 -4.72 21.82
N TYR A 111 -17.52 -3.46 21.46
CA TYR A 111 -17.92 -2.34 22.29
C TYR A 111 -19.07 -1.60 21.63
N TYR A 112 -19.87 -0.91 22.46
CA TYR A 112 -20.92 -0.06 21.91
C TYR A 112 -20.30 1.15 21.20
N VAL A 113 -20.47 1.18 19.88
CA VAL A 113 -20.02 2.29 19.00
C VAL A 113 -21.19 2.63 18.07
N ASP A 114 -21.79 3.79 18.29
CA ASP A 114 -22.89 4.33 17.49
C ASP A 114 -22.48 5.56 16.65
N GLY A 115 -21.27 6.05 16.87
CA GLY A 115 -20.75 7.21 16.15
C GLY A 115 -19.29 7.51 16.47
N MET A 116 -18.82 8.65 16.00
CA MET A 116 -17.41 9.05 16.12
C MET A 116 -17.00 9.25 17.58
N ASP A 117 -17.86 9.86 18.40
CA ASP A 117 -17.53 10.15 19.80
C ASP A 117 -17.38 8.87 20.61
N SER A 118 -18.30 7.92 20.42
CA SER A 118 -18.22 6.61 21.09
C SER A 118 -17.02 5.80 20.63
N LEU A 119 -16.65 5.82 19.33
CA LEU A 119 -15.41 5.17 18.86
C LEU A 119 -14.16 5.79 19.51
N ARG A 120 -14.09 7.11 19.59
CA ARG A 120 -12.97 7.82 20.24
C ARG A 120 -12.90 7.51 21.74
N GLU A 121 -14.04 7.41 22.41
CA GLU A 121 -14.11 7.02 23.82
C GLU A 121 -13.58 5.59 24.02
N GLN A 122 -14.00 4.63 23.18
CA GLN A 122 -13.50 3.25 23.26
C GLN A 122 -12.01 3.17 22.93
N ALA A 123 -11.54 3.91 21.92
CA ALA A 123 -10.12 4.01 21.60
C ALA A 123 -9.28 4.54 22.78
N GLY A 124 -9.80 5.54 23.51
CA GLY A 124 -9.12 6.10 24.69
C GLY A 124 -9.02 5.14 25.87
N LYS A 125 -9.95 4.19 25.97
CA LYS A 125 -10.01 3.16 27.01
C LYS A 125 -9.43 1.81 26.59
N PHE A 126 -9.01 1.70 25.30
CA PHE A 126 -8.56 0.43 24.76
C PHE A 126 -7.25 -0.01 25.40
N GLU A 127 -7.34 -1.08 26.15
CA GLU A 127 -6.22 -1.72 26.84
C GLU A 127 -6.47 -3.23 26.88
N ILE A 128 -5.41 -4.00 26.72
CA ILE A 128 -5.44 -5.46 26.86
C ILE A 128 -4.94 -5.81 28.25
N ALA A 129 -5.78 -6.44 29.06
CA ALA A 129 -5.42 -6.84 30.41
C ALA A 129 -4.29 -7.89 30.43
N ASP A 130 -3.45 -7.88 31.46
CA ASP A 130 -2.30 -8.77 31.61
C ASP A 130 -2.66 -10.26 31.66
N ASP A 131 -3.88 -10.60 32.05
CA ASP A 131 -4.42 -11.96 32.06
C ASP A 131 -5.24 -12.33 30.82
N SER A 132 -5.29 -11.43 29.83
CA SER A 132 -6.02 -11.64 28.60
C SER A 132 -5.40 -12.72 27.72
N PHE A 133 -6.26 -13.49 27.04
CA PHE A 133 -5.86 -14.40 25.96
C PHE A 133 -5.04 -13.70 24.85
N TYR A 134 -5.23 -12.40 24.66
CA TYR A 134 -4.58 -11.57 23.63
C TYR A 134 -3.35 -10.81 24.13
N VAL A 135 -2.87 -11.04 25.36
CA VAL A 135 -1.80 -10.25 25.98
C VAL A 135 -0.50 -10.28 25.18
N ALA A 136 -0.15 -11.41 24.56
CA ALA A 136 1.07 -11.55 23.76
C ALA A 136 1.07 -10.63 22.51
N TRP A 137 -0.11 -10.31 21.98
CA TRP A 137 -0.29 -9.43 20.83
C TRP A 137 -0.29 -7.93 21.20
N ALA A 138 -0.63 -7.59 22.45
CA ALA A 138 -0.90 -6.22 22.85
C ALA A 138 0.26 -5.24 22.57
N GLU A 139 1.47 -5.54 23.08
CA GLU A 139 2.63 -4.67 22.89
C GLU A 139 3.13 -4.62 21.45
N PRO A 140 3.34 -5.76 20.75
CA PRO A 140 3.73 -5.75 19.35
C PRO A 140 2.72 -5.00 18.45
N SER A 141 1.42 -5.11 18.72
CA SER A 141 0.39 -4.39 18.00
C SER A 141 0.46 -2.88 18.23
N ARG A 142 0.65 -2.44 19.48
CA ARG A 142 0.80 -1.04 19.82
C ARG A 142 1.98 -0.41 19.07
N GLU A 143 3.13 -1.07 19.06
CA GLU A 143 4.30 -0.60 18.32
C GLU A 143 4.06 -0.54 16.81
N PHE A 144 3.43 -1.57 16.25
CA PHE A 144 3.08 -1.63 14.84
C PHE A 144 2.20 -0.45 14.42
N HIS A 145 1.09 -0.25 15.12
CA HIS A 145 0.13 0.80 14.77
C HIS A 145 0.70 2.20 14.96
N GLN A 146 1.53 2.40 15.96
CA GLN A 146 2.22 3.66 16.18
C GLN A 146 3.18 3.97 15.03
N ARG A 147 4.02 3.00 14.63
CA ARG A 147 4.96 3.15 13.51
C ARG A 147 4.24 3.34 12.17
N TYR A 148 3.19 2.53 11.91
CA TYR A 148 2.41 2.65 10.68
C TYR A 148 1.72 4.02 10.58
N LEU A 149 1.16 4.53 11.68
CA LEU A 149 0.62 5.88 11.72
C LEU A 149 1.69 6.94 11.39
N ASP A 150 2.89 6.81 11.96
CA ASP A 150 3.99 7.73 11.68
C ASP A 150 4.42 7.72 10.21
N GLU A 151 4.41 6.55 9.55
CA GLU A 151 4.61 6.45 8.11
C GLU A 151 3.59 7.30 7.34
N GLN A 152 2.31 7.20 7.69
CA GLN A 152 1.24 7.92 7.01
C GLN A 152 1.30 9.42 7.31
N LEU A 153 1.48 9.81 8.58
CA LEU A 153 1.60 11.22 8.98
C LEU A 153 2.81 11.88 8.33
N ARG A 154 3.92 11.16 8.14
CA ARG A 154 5.10 11.69 7.45
C ARG A 154 4.80 12.02 5.99
N LYS A 155 4.04 11.18 5.26
CA LYS A 155 3.61 11.45 3.89
C LYS A 155 2.74 12.71 3.83
N ALA A 156 1.76 12.83 4.71
CA ALA A 156 0.91 14.01 4.80
C ALA A 156 1.71 15.28 5.17
N ALA A 157 2.66 15.18 6.10
CA ALA A 157 3.48 16.28 6.54
C ALA A 157 4.34 16.89 5.42
N LEU A 158 4.73 16.09 4.43
CA LEU A 158 5.57 16.51 3.30
C LEU A 158 4.76 17.11 2.14
N PHE A 159 3.44 16.93 2.11
CA PHE A 159 2.60 17.53 1.07
C PHE A 159 2.53 19.07 1.24
N PRO A 160 2.53 19.87 0.16
CA PRO A 160 2.53 19.52 -1.27
C PRO A 160 3.92 19.37 -1.90
N GLN A 161 5.00 19.46 -1.14
CA GLN A 161 6.37 19.32 -1.67
C GLN A 161 6.60 17.94 -2.28
N ILE A 162 6.04 16.91 -1.62
CA ILE A 162 6.05 15.53 -2.09
C ILE A 162 4.61 15.03 -2.05
N SER A 163 4.06 14.63 -3.20
CA SER A 163 2.80 13.90 -3.26
C SER A 163 3.03 12.40 -3.01
N SER A 164 1.98 11.69 -2.62
CA SER A 164 2.02 10.27 -2.35
C SER A 164 0.69 9.60 -2.69
N GLU A 165 0.57 8.32 -2.40
CA GLU A 165 -0.65 7.53 -2.62
C GLU A 165 -1.82 7.91 -1.70
N ILE A 166 -1.56 8.62 -0.60
CA ILE A 166 -2.60 8.97 0.38
C ILE A 166 -3.47 10.16 -0.02
N GLU A 167 -3.07 10.94 -1.04
CA GLU A 167 -3.86 12.04 -1.58
C GLU A 167 -4.48 11.65 -2.93
N LEU A 168 -5.74 12.00 -3.16
CA LEU A 168 -6.39 11.95 -4.47
C LEU A 168 -6.57 13.38 -4.99
N PHE A 169 -6.17 13.64 -6.25
CA PHE A 169 -6.23 14.98 -6.85
C PHE A 169 -7.45 15.19 -7.74
N GLY A 170 -8.29 14.18 -7.90
CA GLY A 170 -9.54 14.31 -8.68
C GLY A 170 -10.13 12.96 -9.09
N GLU A 171 -11.16 13.02 -9.90
CA GLU A 171 -11.97 11.87 -10.34
C GLU A 171 -11.18 10.87 -11.23
N GLN A 172 -10.04 11.28 -11.77
CA GLN A 172 -9.17 10.41 -12.57
C GLN A 172 -8.23 9.55 -11.72
N GLU A 173 -8.38 9.59 -10.40
CA GLU A 173 -7.55 8.86 -9.46
C GLU A 173 -8.39 7.97 -8.55
N SER A 174 -7.93 6.77 -8.31
CA SER A 174 -8.56 5.81 -7.42
C SER A 174 -7.54 5.14 -6.50
N ASN A 175 -8.03 4.73 -5.36
CA ASN A 175 -7.42 3.78 -4.46
C ASN A 175 -8.47 2.74 -4.06
N GLY A 176 -8.19 1.89 -3.12
CA GLY A 176 -9.11 0.84 -2.69
C GLY A 176 -10.22 1.27 -1.72
N GLU A 177 -10.30 2.56 -1.35
CA GLU A 177 -11.26 3.01 -0.31
C GLU A 177 -12.74 2.80 -0.69
N ALA A 178 -13.06 2.75 -1.99
CA ALA A 178 -14.42 2.52 -2.48
C ALA A 178 -14.78 1.03 -2.65
N MET A 179 -13.85 0.10 -2.41
CA MET A 179 -14.09 -1.34 -2.56
C MET A 179 -15.04 -1.85 -1.48
N HIS A 180 -15.71 -2.97 -1.79
CA HIS A 180 -16.59 -3.63 -0.84
C HIS A 180 -15.81 -4.26 0.33
N ASP A 181 -16.48 -4.41 1.47
CA ASP A 181 -15.90 -5.07 2.65
C ASP A 181 -15.32 -6.44 2.32
N ARG A 182 -14.13 -6.75 2.86
CA ARG A 182 -13.38 -7.99 2.66
C ARG A 182 -12.97 -8.29 1.21
N LEU A 183 -13.01 -7.30 0.32
CA LEU A 183 -12.58 -7.42 -1.06
C LEU A 183 -11.21 -6.75 -1.24
N PHE A 184 -10.27 -7.46 -1.85
CA PHE A 184 -8.91 -6.97 -2.07
C PHE A 184 -8.47 -7.19 -3.50
N SER A 185 -7.78 -6.19 -4.07
CA SER A 185 -7.10 -6.32 -5.36
C SER A 185 -5.61 -6.55 -5.16
N LEU A 186 -5.06 -7.57 -5.82
CA LEU A 186 -3.62 -7.78 -5.88
C LEU A 186 -3.02 -6.99 -7.02
N THR A 187 -1.96 -6.24 -6.71
CA THR A 187 -1.21 -5.51 -7.73
C THR A 187 0.29 -5.67 -7.55
N PHE A 188 1.03 -5.63 -8.68
CA PHE A 188 2.46 -5.82 -8.72
C PHE A 188 3.14 -4.76 -9.57
N ASP A 189 4.17 -4.14 -9.04
CA ASP A 189 4.83 -2.98 -9.62
C ASP A 189 6.23 -3.31 -10.16
N SER A 190 6.70 -2.47 -11.10
CA SER A 190 8.09 -2.34 -11.57
C SER A 190 8.62 -3.43 -12.49
N GLY A 191 7.79 -4.43 -12.85
CA GLY A 191 8.16 -5.48 -13.78
C GLY A 191 8.18 -5.09 -15.26
N PRO A 192 8.36 -6.10 -16.11
CA PRO A 192 8.73 -7.48 -15.78
C PRO A 192 10.18 -7.62 -15.30
N SER A 193 10.43 -8.56 -14.40
CA SER A 193 11.78 -8.94 -13.98
C SER A 193 12.59 -9.52 -15.15
N GLN A 194 13.93 -9.53 -15.04
CA GLN A 194 14.80 -10.16 -16.04
C GLN A 194 14.60 -11.68 -16.08
N LEU A 195 14.93 -12.30 -17.22
CA LEU A 195 14.81 -13.75 -17.44
C LEU A 195 15.99 -14.54 -16.86
N PRO A 196 15.73 -15.70 -16.22
CA PRO A 196 14.47 -16.12 -15.62
C PRO A 196 14.21 -15.33 -14.36
N GLY A 197 12.95 -14.99 -14.04
CA GLY A 197 12.69 -14.04 -12.97
C GLY A 197 11.45 -14.29 -12.12
N THR A 198 11.25 -13.38 -11.21
CA THR A 198 10.14 -13.43 -10.24
C THR A 198 8.80 -13.25 -10.93
N THR A 199 8.72 -12.39 -11.96
CA THR A 199 7.47 -12.20 -12.73
C THR A 199 6.99 -13.51 -13.36
N ASP A 200 7.91 -14.34 -13.91
CA ASP A 200 7.56 -15.63 -14.52
C ASP A 200 6.95 -16.59 -13.49
N TRP A 201 7.60 -16.72 -12.35
CA TRP A 201 7.11 -17.53 -11.25
C TRP A 201 5.74 -17.03 -10.75
N LEU A 202 5.61 -15.72 -10.59
CA LEU A 202 4.42 -15.09 -10.01
C LEU A 202 3.20 -15.28 -10.89
N THR A 203 3.29 -14.99 -12.19
CA THR A 203 2.18 -15.17 -13.13
C THR A 203 1.76 -16.63 -13.26
N ASP A 204 2.72 -17.58 -13.20
CA ASP A 204 2.43 -19.00 -13.17
C ASP A 204 1.76 -19.44 -11.86
N TYR A 205 2.22 -18.91 -10.72
CA TYR A 205 1.63 -19.15 -9.41
C TYR A 205 0.18 -18.65 -9.34
N LEU A 206 -0.11 -17.43 -9.78
CA LEU A 206 -1.46 -16.86 -9.80
C LEU A 206 -2.41 -17.69 -10.69
N ARG A 207 -1.96 -18.09 -11.88
CA ARG A 207 -2.75 -18.99 -12.75
C ARG A 207 -3.11 -20.31 -12.08
N LYS A 208 -2.16 -20.92 -11.35
CA LYS A 208 -2.40 -22.15 -10.59
C LYS A 208 -3.40 -21.98 -9.44
N GLN A 209 -3.47 -20.76 -8.88
CA GLN A 209 -4.47 -20.42 -7.88
C GLN A 209 -5.81 -19.95 -8.47
N SER A 210 -5.93 -19.90 -9.81
CA SER A 210 -7.09 -19.33 -10.53
C SER A 210 -7.35 -17.86 -10.12
N MET A 211 -6.28 -17.09 -9.94
CA MET A 211 -6.32 -15.69 -9.54
C MET A 211 -5.80 -14.79 -10.66
N SER A 212 -6.38 -13.62 -10.78
CA SER A 212 -5.87 -12.52 -11.59
C SER A 212 -5.29 -11.40 -10.73
N ALA A 213 -4.38 -10.62 -11.30
CA ALA A 213 -3.78 -9.46 -10.67
C ALA A 213 -3.42 -8.41 -11.73
N THR A 214 -3.29 -7.15 -11.30
CA THR A 214 -2.82 -6.07 -12.18
C THR A 214 -1.32 -5.86 -12.01
N PHE A 215 -0.59 -5.90 -13.12
CA PHE A 215 0.85 -5.65 -13.19
C PHE A 215 1.11 -4.26 -13.78
N PHE A 216 1.69 -3.36 -13.00
CA PHE A 216 2.09 -2.03 -13.46
C PHE A 216 3.53 -2.08 -13.94
N VAL A 217 3.71 -2.16 -15.28
CA VAL A 217 5.01 -2.40 -15.89
C VAL A 217 5.76 -1.11 -16.19
N LEU A 218 7.08 -1.16 -16.04
CA LEU A 218 8.00 -0.14 -16.57
C LEU A 218 8.27 -0.40 -18.05
N GLY A 219 8.17 0.65 -18.87
CA GLY A 219 8.36 0.53 -20.32
C GLY A 219 9.75 0.02 -20.70
N ASN A 220 10.81 0.50 -20.04
CA ASN A 220 12.19 0.03 -20.27
C ASN A 220 12.36 -1.47 -19.91
N SER A 221 11.77 -1.94 -18.81
CA SER A 221 11.81 -3.35 -18.41
C SER A 221 11.05 -4.23 -19.40
N ALA A 222 9.85 -3.79 -19.85
CA ALA A 222 9.07 -4.46 -20.87
C ALA A 222 9.81 -4.52 -22.22
N GLN A 223 10.48 -3.44 -22.63
CA GLN A 223 11.29 -3.38 -23.86
C GLN A 223 12.45 -4.37 -23.80
N VAL A 224 13.23 -4.37 -22.71
CA VAL A 224 14.34 -5.32 -22.52
C VAL A 224 13.85 -6.77 -22.59
N ARG A 225 12.69 -7.03 -22.00
CA ARG A 225 12.10 -8.36 -22.02
C ARG A 225 11.62 -8.75 -23.42
N LEU A 226 10.99 -7.82 -24.15
CA LEU A 226 10.56 -7.99 -25.55
C LEU A 226 11.74 -8.32 -26.44
N ASP A 227 12.84 -7.58 -26.34
CA ASP A 227 14.04 -7.77 -27.17
C ASP A 227 14.68 -9.15 -26.94
N LYS A 228 14.61 -9.67 -25.71
CA LYS A 228 15.19 -10.98 -25.37
C LYS A 228 14.29 -12.17 -25.69
N SER A 229 12.98 -12.04 -25.54
CA SER A 229 12.06 -13.20 -25.59
C SER A 229 11.01 -13.11 -26.69
N GLY A 230 10.79 -11.94 -27.28
CA GLY A 230 9.80 -11.69 -28.32
C GLY A 230 8.37 -11.51 -27.81
N THR A 231 7.50 -11.06 -28.71
CA THR A 231 6.10 -10.72 -28.42
C THR A 231 5.29 -11.88 -27.85
N GLN A 232 5.40 -13.07 -28.46
CA GLN A 232 4.63 -14.24 -28.02
C GLN A 232 4.95 -14.64 -26.58
N ALA A 233 6.21 -14.53 -26.16
CA ALA A 233 6.62 -14.84 -24.80
C ALA A 233 6.03 -13.85 -23.78
N LEU A 234 5.98 -12.54 -24.11
CA LEU A 234 5.32 -11.55 -23.24
C LEU A 234 3.81 -11.77 -23.14
N GLN A 235 3.16 -12.09 -24.26
CA GLN A 235 1.71 -12.42 -24.26
C GLN A 235 1.43 -13.67 -23.41
N ALA A 236 2.28 -14.69 -23.51
CA ALA A 236 2.17 -15.88 -22.69
C ALA A 236 2.43 -15.61 -21.20
N LEU A 237 3.39 -14.71 -20.89
CA LEU A 237 3.73 -14.31 -19.52
C LEU A 237 2.51 -13.77 -18.80
N TYR A 238 1.81 -12.79 -19.40
CA TYR A 238 0.69 -12.12 -18.77
C TYR A 238 -0.68 -12.74 -19.04
N LYS A 239 -0.74 -13.92 -19.68
CA LYS A 239 -2.02 -14.59 -19.95
C LYS A 239 -2.86 -14.75 -18.68
N GLY A 240 -4.10 -14.21 -18.69
CA GLY A 240 -5.01 -14.22 -17.53
C GLY A 240 -4.66 -13.20 -16.44
N GLN A 241 -3.81 -12.24 -16.76
CA GLN A 241 -3.46 -11.12 -15.87
C GLN A 241 -3.72 -9.81 -16.60
N CYS A 242 -3.90 -8.70 -15.84
CA CYS A 242 -4.05 -7.36 -16.39
C CYS A 242 -2.71 -6.60 -16.36
N VAL A 243 -2.48 -5.73 -17.35
CA VAL A 243 -1.26 -4.95 -17.46
C VAL A 243 -1.59 -3.48 -17.59
N GLY A 244 -1.33 -2.73 -16.52
CA GLY A 244 -1.27 -1.30 -16.49
C GLY A 244 0.15 -0.79 -16.72
N VAL A 245 0.36 0.53 -16.68
CA VAL A 245 1.65 1.16 -16.94
C VAL A 245 2.16 1.92 -15.72
N GLN A 246 3.50 1.94 -15.51
CA GLN A 246 4.15 2.66 -14.41
C GLN A 246 5.06 3.79 -14.91
N GLY A 247 5.02 4.08 -16.22
CA GLY A 247 5.92 4.97 -16.91
C GLY A 247 7.12 4.22 -17.51
N TRP A 248 8.01 4.95 -18.21
CA TRP A 248 9.11 4.34 -18.93
C TRP A 248 10.22 3.81 -18.01
N GLU A 249 10.51 4.57 -16.94
CA GLU A 249 11.50 4.22 -15.92
C GLU A 249 11.00 4.55 -14.51
N TYR A 250 11.57 3.90 -13.50
CA TYR A 250 11.16 4.09 -12.10
C TYR A 250 11.63 5.44 -11.57
N ARG A 251 10.87 6.47 -11.89
CA ARG A 251 11.18 7.88 -11.57
C ARG A 251 9.91 8.63 -11.18
N SER A 252 10.02 9.52 -10.18
CA SER A 252 8.91 10.40 -9.80
C SER A 252 8.42 11.24 -10.98
N HIS A 253 7.10 11.22 -11.21
CA HIS A 253 6.45 12.00 -12.27
C HIS A 253 6.01 13.39 -11.79
N SER A 254 6.28 13.78 -10.55
CA SER A 254 5.84 15.08 -10.00
C SER A 254 6.62 16.28 -10.56
N HIS A 255 7.95 16.15 -10.75
CA HIS A 255 8.83 17.24 -11.19
C HIS A 255 9.60 16.93 -12.47
N TRP A 256 9.38 15.79 -13.09
CA TRP A 256 10.03 15.40 -14.34
C TRP A 256 9.38 16.08 -15.54
N GLN A 257 10.17 16.71 -16.43
CA GLN A 257 9.64 17.39 -17.61
C GLN A 257 8.99 16.43 -18.61
N ASP A 258 9.60 15.26 -18.82
CA ASP A 258 9.17 14.26 -19.81
C ASP A 258 8.17 13.25 -19.23
N TRP A 259 7.45 13.61 -18.14
CA TRP A 259 6.55 12.70 -17.46
C TRP A 259 5.42 12.17 -18.37
N GLN A 260 4.89 13.00 -19.27
CA GLN A 260 3.86 12.60 -20.24
C GLN A 260 4.41 11.62 -21.27
N ASP A 261 5.60 11.92 -21.85
CA ASP A 261 6.25 11.02 -22.79
C ASP A 261 6.54 9.65 -22.17
N SER A 262 7.00 9.63 -20.93
CA SER A 262 7.22 8.40 -20.16
C SER A 262 5.97 7.50 -20.11
N ILE A 263 4.81 8.09 -19.84
CA ILE A 263 3.53 7.36 -19.77
C ILE A 263 3.09 6.93 -21.17
N LEU A 264 3.11 7.85 -22.14
CA LEU A 264 2.63 7.59 -23.51
C LEU A 264 3.44 6.50 -24.22
N ARG A 265 4.78 6.53 -24.09
CA ARG A 265 5.67 5.52 -24.68
C ARG A 265 5.38 4.13 -24.08
N THR A 266 5.22 4.06 -22.77
CA THR A 266 4.92 2.78 -22.10
C THR A 266 3.55 2.26 -22.52
N THR A 267 2.55 3.13 -22.57
CA THR A 267 1.19 2.80 -23.01
C THR A 267 1.19 2.29 -24.45
N ALA A 268 1.90 2.97 -25.35
CA ALA A 268 2.01 2.55 -26.75
C ALA A 268 2.66 1.16 -26.89
N LEU A 269 3.76 0.92 -26.14
CA LEU A 269 4.45 -0.37 -26.13
C LEU A 269 3.54 -1.49 -25.65
N VAL A 270 2.87 -1.31 -24.50
CA VAL A 270 1.98 -2.33 -23.92
C VAL A 270 0.80 -2.63 -24.85
N LYS A 271 0.14 -1.60 -25.40
CA LYS A 271 -0.97 -1.77 -26.36
C LYS A 271 -0.54 -2.50 -27.62
N GLN A 272 0.69 -2.26 -28.10
CA GLN A 272 1.21 -2.93 -29.29
C GLN A 272 1.56 -4.39 -29.05
N VAL A 273 2.17 -4.69 -27.88
CA VAL A 273 2.80 -6.00 -27.62
C VAL A 273 1.84 -6.97 -26.94
N ILE A 274 1.04 -6.51 -25.99
CA ILE A 274 0.13 -7.32 -25.17
C ILE A 274 -1.28 -6.72 -25.10
N PRO A 275 -1.92 -6.42 -26.24
CA PRO A 275 -3.17 -5.68 -26.33
C PRO A 275 -4.33 -6.32 -25.52
N ASN A 276 -4.36 -7.66 -25.44
CA ASN A 276 -5.45 -8.40 -24.78
C ASN A 276 -5.39 -8.33 -23.25
N ASN A 277 -4.28 -7.87 -22.67
CA ASN A 277 -4.08 -7.76 -21.23
C ASN A 277 -4.03 -6.32 -20.75
N TYR A 278 -3.93 -5.38 -21.70
CA TYR A 278 -3.83 -3.95 -21.38
C TYR A 278 -5.09 -3.45 -20.68
N VAL A 279 -4.89 -2.78 -19.56
CA VAL A 279 -5.91 -1.97 -18.87
C VAL A 279 -5.45 -0.51 -18.83
N ALA A 280 -6.41 0.43 -18.92
CA ALA A 280 -6.11 1.86 -19.02
C ALA A 280 -5.76 2.48 -17.65
N LEU A 281 -4.85 1.84 -16.93
CA LEU A 281 -4.41 2.24 -15.60
C LEU A 281 -2.94 2.68 -15.62
N PHE A 282 -2.64 3.78 -14.90
CA PHE A 282 -1.30 4.25 -14.62
C PHE A 282 -1.05 4.27 -13.12
N ARG A 283 0.09 3.73 -12.69
CA ARG A 283 0.54 3.85 -11.29
C ARG A 283 1.83 4.66 -11.24
N PRO A 284 1.81 5.86 -10.63
CA PRO A 284 3.00 6.67 -10.53
C PRO A 284 4.02 6.04 -9.56
N PRO A 285 5.31 5.92 -9.94
CA PRO A 285 6.36 5.54 -9.01
C PRO A 285 6.32 6.38 -7.73
N TYR A 286 6.44 5.75 -6.57
CA TYR A 286 6.32 6.37 -5.24
C TYR A 286 4.94 7.00 -4.94
N GLY A 287 3.91 6.78 -5.75
CA GLY A 287 2.66 7.54 -5.71
C GLY A 287 2.81 9.00 -6.16
N GLN A 288 3.98 9.39 -6.67
CA GLN A 288 4.33 10.79 -6.95
C GLN A 288 3.93 11.21 -8.36
N ARG A 289 3.00 12.14 -8.43
CA ARG A 289 2.50 12.77 -9.66
C ARG A 289 2.15 14.24 -9.41
N ARG A 290 1.84 14.93 -10.50
CA ARG A 290 1.46 16.35 -10.46
C ARG A 290 0.00 16.49 -10.07
N ALA A 291 -0.31 17.45 -9.21
CA ALA A 291 -1.69 17.75 -8.82
C ALA A 291 -2.54 18.30 -10.01
N ASP A 292 -1.90 18.89 -11.02
CA ASP A 292 -2.55 19.43 -12.22
C ASP A 292 -2.62 18.43 -13.40
N SER A 293 -2.34 17.14 -13.17
CA SER A 293 -2.26 16.12 -14.23
C SER A 293 -3.62 15.53 -14.66
N GLY A 294 -4.72 15.81 -13.94
CA GLY A 294 -6.03 15.20 -14.21
C GLY A 294 -6.54 15.39 -15.65
N GLY A 295 -6.38 16.60 -16.24
CA GLY A 295 -6.75 16.85 -17.62
C GLY A 295 -5.98 16.02 -18.66
N PHE A 296 -4.70 15.70 -18.38
CA PHE A 296 -3.92 14.80 -19.22
C PHE A 296 -4.47 13.37 -19.15
N PHE A 297 -4.70 12.84 -17.95
CA PHE A 297 -5.22 11.49 -17.79
C PHE A 297 -6.61 11.34 -18.42
N GLN A 298 -7.49 12.32 -18.24
CA GLN A 298 -8.79 12.35 -18.90
C GLN A 298 -8.67 12.32 -20.43
N ALA A 299 -7.80 13.17 -20.99
CA ALA A 299 -7.58 13.23 -22.45
C ALA A 299 -7.00 11.93 -23.03
N GLN A 300 -6.24 11.16 -22.24
CA GLN A 300 -5.66 9.88 -22.63
C GLN A 300 -6.58 8.68 -22.33
N GLY A 301 -7.71 8.88 -21.66
CA GLY A 301 -8.57 7.81 -21.16
C GLY A 301 -7.84 6.90 -20.18
N LEU A 302 -6.93 7.46 -19.38
CA LEU A 302 -6.16 6.76 -18.35
C LEU A 302 -6.70 7.12 -16.97
N GLN A 303 -6.70 6.15 -16.07
CA GLN A 303 -6.95 6.34 -14.64
C GLN A 303 -5.67 6.11 -13.84
N VAL A 304 -5.45 6.93 -12.82
CA VAL A 304 -4.36 6.72 -11.87
C VAL A 304 -4.83 5.74 -10.79
N SER A 305 -4.15 4.61 -10.69
CA SER A 305 -4.41 3.58 -9.66
C SER A 305 -3.35 3.68 -8.56
N LEU A 306 -3.76 4.09 -7.39
CA LEU A 306 -2.95 4.12 -6.17
C LEU A 306 -3.20 2.85 -5.34
N TRP A 307 -2.76 2.83 -4.09
CA TRP A 307 -2.91 1.68 -3.19
C TRP A 307 -3.18 2.13 -1.75
N ASP A 308 -3.74 1.21 -0.95
CA ASP A 308 -3.98 1.40 0.48
C ASP A 308 -3.00 0.60 1.32
N ILE A 309 -2.59 -0.57 0.81
CA ILE A 309 -1.81 -1.56 1.55
C ILE A 309 -0.49 -1.76 0.82
N ASP A 310 0.57 -1.17 1.38
CA ASP A 310 1.93 -1.30 0.86
C ASP A 310 2.65 -2.44 1.60
N ALA A 311 3.06 -3.45 0.85
CA ALA A 311 3.78 -4.61 1.38
C ALA A 311 5.19 -4.26 1.89
N GLN A 312 5.76 -3.13 1.46
CA GLN A 312 7.13 -2.71 1.75
C GLN A 312 8.19 -3.78 1.43
N ASP A 313 7.89 -4.63 0.44
CA ASP A 313 8.74 -5.75 0.02
C ASP A 313 10.05 -5.30 -0.65
N MET A 314 10.14 -4.05 -1.11
CA MET A 314 11.39 -3.43 -1.56
C MET A 314 12.33 -3.06 -0.41
N SER A 315 11.83 -2.90 0.81
CA SER A 315 12.67 -2.53 1.96
C SER A 315 13.67 -3.63 2.30
N ALA A 316 14.96 -3.29 2.34
CA ALA A 316 16.00 -4.24 2.72
C ALA A 316 15.91 -4.68 4.21
N SER A 317 15.21 -3.89 5.04
CA SER A 317 15.06 -4.18 6.48
C SER A 317 13.98 -5.21 6.78
N LEU A 318 13.07 -5.52 5.82
CA LEU A 318 12.01 -6.51 6.01
C LEU A 318 12.37 -7.86 5.38
N SER A 319 12.07 -8.94 6.11
CA SER A 319 12.02 -10.28 5.51
C SER A 319 10.73 -10.46 4.69
N ALA A 320 10.65 -11.55 3.93
CA ALA A 320 9.45 -11.89 3.17
C ALA A 320 8.25 -12.17 4.11
N GLU A 321 8.49 -12.83 5.22
CA GLU A 321 7.49 -13.13 6.25
C GLU A 321 7.00 -11.85 6.91
N GLN A 322 7.89 -10.92 7.27
CA GLN A 322 7.51 -9.63 7.84
C GLN A 322 6.67 -8.79 6.88
N SER A 323 7.00 -8.81 5.58
CA SER A 323 6.20 -8.17 4.54
C SER A 323 4.79 -8.76 4.46
N ALA A 324 4.66 -10.09 4.48
CA ALA A 324 3.37 -10.78 4.45
C ALA A 324 2.53 -10.50 5.71
N GLN A 325 3.14 -10.55 6.89
CA GLN A 325 2.49 -10.28 8.17
C GLN A 325 2.04 -8.82 8.28
N ARG A 326 2.84 -7.86 7.77
CA ARG A 326 2.44 -6.47 7.62
C ARG A 326 1.19 -6.34 6.75
N VAL A 327 1.19 -6.96 5.56
CA VAL A 327 0.02 -6.93 4.67
C VAL A 327 -1.21 -7.47 5.37
N LEU A 328 -1.12 -8.62 6.06
CA LEU A 328 -2.24 -9.19 6.79
C LEU A 328 -2.78 -8.25 7.88
N SER A 329 -1.88 -7.61 8.67
CA SER A 329 -2.31 -6.66 9.70
C SER A 329 -3.03 -5.45 9.10
N LEU A 330 -2.57 -4.95 7.94
CA LEU A 330 -3.23 -3.86 7.23
C LEU A 330 -4.55 -4.30 6.57
N MET A 331 -4.65 -5.54 6.08
CA MET A 331 -5.92 -6.12 5.58
C MET A 331 -6.97 -6.21 6.70
N LEU A 332 -6.57 -6.58 7.90
CA LEU A 332 -7.45 -6.61 9.08
C LEU A 332 -7.89 -5.20 9.50
N LEU A 333 -6.97 -4.25 9.49
CA LEU A 333 -7.24 -2.84 9.84
C LEU A 333 -8.18 -2.18 8.83
N TRP A 334 -7.85 -2.28 7.54
CA TRP A 334 -8.56 -1.54 6.47
C TRP A 334 -9.73 -2.31 5.86
N ARG A 335 -9.82 -3.61 6.06
CA ARG A 335 -10.89 -4.54 5.67
C ARG A 335 -11.10 -4.71 4.17
N HIS A 336 -10.63 -3.79 3.35
CA HIS A 336 -10.65 -3.82 1.88
C HIS A 336 -9.55 -2.92 1.33
N GLY A 337 -9.21 -3.09 0.06
CA GLY A 337 -8.28 -2.18 -0.59
C GLY A 337 -7.37 -2.82 -1.63
N VAL A 338 -6.54 -1.98 -2.22
CA VAL A 338 -5.53 -2.33 -3.22
C VAL A 338 -4.21 -2.63 -2.53
N ILE A 339 -3.69 -3.84 -2.72
CA ILE A 339 -2.42 -4.30 -2.15
C ILE A 339 -1.32 -4.14 -3.21
N ALA A 340 -0.25 -3.42 -2.86
CA ALA A 340 0.91 -3.25 -3.72
C ALA A 340 2.09 -4.11 -3.24
N PHE A 341 2.54 -5.01 -4.12
CA PHE A 341 3.80 -5.74 -4.11
C PHE A 341 4.65 -5.35 -5.32
N HIS A 342 5.86 -5.90 -5.42
CA HIS A 342 6.73 -5.71 -6.59
C HIS A 342 7.10 -7.07 -7.19
N ASP A 343 6.79 -7.28 -8.47
CA ASP A 343 7.07 -8.54 -9.19
C ASP A 343 8.56 -8.71 -9.56
N THR A 344 9.39 -7.74 -9.19
CA THR A 344 10.85 -7.81 -9.28
C THR A 344 11.52 -8.27 -7.99
N GLN A 345 10.76 -8.43 -6.89
CA GLN A 345 11.27 -8.82 -5.58
C GLN A 345 11.04 -10.30 -5.29
N ASP A 346 12.11 -11.05 -5.01
CA ASP A 346 11.99 -12.49 -4.69
C ASP A 346 11.19 -12.77 -3.40
N LYS A 347 11.03 -11.77 -2.53
CA LYS A 347 10.24 -11.88 -1.31
C LYS A 347 8.79 -12.29 -1.58
N VAL A 348 8.21 -11.88 -2.71
CA VAL A 348 6.84 -12.24 -3.08
C VAL A 348 6.63 -13.74 -3.21
N ARG A 349 7.70 -14.51 -3.53
CA ARG A 349 7.66 -15.98 -3.62
C ARG A 349 7.34 -16.67 -2.29
N THR A 350 7.66 -16.03 -1.18
CA THR A 350 7.34 -16.50 0.17
C THR A 350 6.11 -15.77 0.73
N ALA A 351 6.07 -14.44 0.55
CA ALA A 351 5.03 -13.59 1.13
C ALA A 351 3.62 -13.92 0.62
N LEU A 352 3.44 -14.03 -0.70
CA LEU A 352 2.13 -14.26 -1.29
C LEU A 352 1.55 -15.64 -0.93
N PRO A 353 2.26 -16.78 -1.06
CA PRO A 353 1.75 -18.07 -0.62
C PRO A 353 1.37 -18.11 0.86
N TRP A 354 2.16 -17.47 1.72
CA TRP A 354 1.87 -17.37 3.14
C TRP A 354 0.58 -16.60 3.39
N LEU A 355 0.42 -15.44 2.74
CA LEU A 355 -0.76 -14.58 2.87
C LEU A 355 -2.03 -15.30 2.42
N LEU A 356 -2.01 -15.93 1.22
CA LEU A 356 -3.15 -16.67 0.69
C LEU A 356 -3.54 -17.84 1.60
N LYS A 357 -2.57 -18.55 2.16
CA LYS A 357 -2.82 -19.63 3.14
C LYS A 357 -3.42 -19.08 4.43
N ALA A 358 -2.89 -17.99 4.97
CA ALA A 358 -3.36 -17.40 6.22
C ALA A 358 -4.79 -16.86 6.13
N THR A 359 -5.24 -16.49 4.92
CA THR A 359 -6.55 -15.90 4.68
C THR A 359 -7.56 -16.83 3.99
N ALA A 360 -7.18 -18.07 3.70
CA ALA A 360 -7.96 -18.99 2.86
C ALA A 360 -9.39 -19.27 3.36
N GLN A 361 -9.63 -19.18 4.67
CA GLN A 361 -10.92 -19.46 5.31
C GLN A 361 -11.55 -18.22 5.98
N SER A 362 -10.93 -17.05 5.84
CA SER A 362 -11.32 -15.82 6.51
C SER A 362 -12.55 -15.12 5.91
N GLY A 363 -13.08 -15.62 4.80
CA GLY A 363 -14.19 -15.01 4.07
C GLY A 363 -13.79 -13.80 3.21
N LEU A 364 -12.50 -13.67 2.90
CA LEU A 364 -12.01 -12.65 1.97
C LEU A 364 -12.30 -13.00 0.52
N GLY A 365 -12.54 -11.98 -0.30
CA GLY A 365 -12.59 -12.03 -1.76
C GLY A 365 -11.35 -11.39 -2.39
N TRP A 366 -10.95 -11.93 -3.53
CA TRP A 366 -9.94 -11.35 -4.39
C TRP A 366 -10.61 -10.80 -5.65
N GLU A 367 -10.44 -9.51 -5.89
CA GLU A 367 -11.05 -8.84 -7.05
C GLU A 367 -10.42 -9.33 -8.35
N ASP A 368 -11.24 -9.53 -9.37
CA ASP A 368 -10.72 -9.75 -10.71
C ASP A 368 -10.06 -8.45 -11.22
N CYS A 369 -8.88 -8.59 -11.81
CA CYS A 369 -8.11 -7.43 -12.26
C CYS A 369 -8.80 -6.62 -13.39
N GLU A 370 -9.80 -7.17 -14.07
CA GLU A 370 -10.57 -6.45 -15.09
C GLU A 370 -11.54 -5.42 -14.47
N VAL A 371 -11.79 -5.50 -13.16
CA VAL A 371 -12.74 -4.64 -12.42
C VAL A 371 -12.04 -3.48 -11.71
N LEU A 372 -10.73 -3.54 -11.51
CA LEU A 372 -9.94 -2.53 -10.78
C LEU A 372 -10.01 -1.14 -11.39
#